data_c71b523d9bca75717fc901ea40729533
#
_entry.id   c71b523d9bca75717fc901ea40729533
#
_cell.length_a   1.000
_cell.length_b   1.000
_cell.length_c   1.000
_cell.angle_alpha   90.00
_cell.angle_beta   90.00
_cell.angle_gamma   90.00
#
_symmetry.space_group_name_H-M   'P 1'
#
loop_
_entity.id
_entity.type
_entity.pdbx_description
1 polymer ?
#
loop_
_entity_poly.entity_id
_entity_poly.type
_entity_poly.pdbx_seq_one_letter_code
_entity_poly.pdbx_strand_id
1 'polypeptide(L)'
;MPTEEAGAPDDHPEAASGEELPGQIERRLLGRPASMGRREVSEGAGVEPVVARRFWHAMGFQNIEDDDAMFTEADLEALKRVARLIGEGEVSEELALGMTRAFARTSDRLAVWQTQLVAESLTSPFSEELEGRDSRSVPEPRIAADAAELLASICDDIEPLLVYVWRRHLTNAIARMLADADPAVHADPSAPIRVVGFADLVSFTSFVRRMSERQLARLVQRFELLASDVITEHGGRVIKTVGDEVLFVHTDAAAASAIALDLVDAMAQDELLPPVRVGLAHGRVVSRLGDVFGLTVNKASRITAVTPSGHVYVDEDMAKVLGSVSGFSAIERRRRMLRGIGVVTLHELQRAPGGRGLALRDGSA
;
A
#
# COMPACT_ATOMS: atom_id res chain seq x y z
N MET A 1 -68.50 30.65 -8.88
CA MET A 1 -67.51 30.54 -9.91
C MET A 1 -66.15 30.74 -9.24
N PRO A 2 -65.42 29.69 -8.87
CA PRO A 2 -64.05 29.81 -8.39
C PRO A 2 -63.11 29.61 -9.60
N THR A 3 -62.12 30.46 -9.71
CA THR A 3 -61.02 30.52 -10.68
C THR A 3 -60.00 29.42 -10.40
N GLU A 4 -59.72 28.57 -11.39
CA GLU A 4 -58.66 27.61 -11.45
C GLU A 4 -57.31 28.30 -11.48
N GLU A 5 -56.45 28.06 -10.46
CA GLU A 5 -55.04 28.34 -10.52
C GLU A 5 -54.32 27.19 -11.20
N ALA A 6 -53.74 27.46 -12.34
CA ALA A 6 -52.87 26.54 -13.07
C ALA A 6 -51.55 26.39 -12.33
N GLY A 7 -51.28 25.18 -11.81
CA GLY A 7 -50.00 24.81 -11.25
C GLY A 7 -48.94 24.75 -12.34
N ALA A 8 -47.81 25.40 -12.07
CA ALA A 8 -46.60 25.31 -12.86
C ALA A 8 -46.01 23.90 -12.76
N PRO A 9 -45.42 23.32 -13.82
CA PRO A 9 -44.75 22.04 -13.71
C PRO A 9 -43.46 22.19 -12.90
N ASP A 10 -43.33 21.35 -11.89
CA ASP A 10 -42.09 21.12 -11.14
C ASP A 10 -41.06 20.51 -12.08
N ASP A 11 -40.13 21.36 -12.53
CA ASP A 11 -38.98 20.96 -13.34
C ASP A 11 -37.88 20.46 -12.37
N HIS A 12 -38.09 19.26 -11.80
CA HIS A 12 -37.02 18.53 -11.17
C HIS A 12 -36.17 17.89 -12.26
N PRO A 13 -34.84 18.16 -12.35
CA PRO A 13 -33.99 17.44 -13.27
C PRO A 13 -34.07 15.93 -12.93
N GLU A 14 -34.56 15.14 -13.88
CA GLU A 14 -34.56 13.69 -13.82
C GLU A 14 -33.16 13.22 -13.45
N ALA A 15 -33.04 12.48 -12.35
CA ALA A 15 -31.83 11.80 -11.97
C ALA A 15 -31.40 10.93 -13.15
N ALA A 16 -30.25 11.24 -13.73
CA ALA A 16 -29.65 10.48 -14.80
C ALA A 16 -29.68 9.00 -14.44
N SER A 17 -30.22 8.18 -15.34
CA SER A 17 -30.36 6.76 -15.13
C SER A 17 -28.98 6.17 -14.83
N GLY A 18 -28.86 5.32 -13.78
CA GLY A 18 -27.58 4.80 -13.27
C GLY A 18 -26.74 4.02 -14.30
N GLU A 19 -27.25 3.78 -15.51
CA GLU A 19 -26.52 3.15 -16.62
C GLU A 19 -25.69 4.15 -17.46
N GLU A 20 -26.03 5.45 -17.47
CA GLU A 20 -25.30 6.45 -18.27
C GLU A 20 -24.03 6.96 -17.60
N LEU A 21 -23.98 7.02 -16.26
CA LEU A 21 -22.83 7.60 -15.52
C LEU A 21 -21.54 6.82 -15.72
N PRO A 22 -21.47 5.48 -15.61
CA PRO A 22 -20.23 4.73 -15.85
C PRO A 22 -19.64 4.98 -17.23
N GLY A 23 -20.45 5.01 -18.29
CA GLY A 23 -19.99 5.27 -19.64
C GLY A 23 -19.50 6.71 -19.86
N GLN A 24 -20.04 7.69 -19.12
CA GLN A 24 -19.54 9.07 -19.15
C GLN A 24 -18.18 9.18 -18.46
N ILE A 25 -18.02 8.51 -17.31
CA ILE A 25 -16.75 8.46 -16.58
C ILE A 25 -15.67 7.76 -17.41
N GLU A 26 -16.01 6.62 -18.02
CA GLU A 26 -15.09 5.88 -18.90
C GLU A 26 -14.60 6.78 -20.06
N ARG A 27 -15.51 7.47 -20.76
CA ARG A 27 -15.14 8.41 -21.82
C ARG A 27 -14.22 9.53 -21.34
N ARG A 28 -14.45 10.02 -20.13
CA ARG A 28 -13.63 11.10 -19.56
C ARG A 28 -12.23 10.61 -19.17
N LEU A 29 -12.11 9.41 -18.60
CA LEU A 29 -10.84 8.84 -18.14
C LEU A 29 -10.02 8.22 -19.30
N LEU A 30 -10.68 7.57 -20.27
CA LEU A 30 -10.03 6.84 -21.37
C LEU A 30 -10.14 7.56 -22.74
N GLY A 31 -10.79 8.73 -22.79
CA GLY A 31 -10.90 9.60 -23.95
C GLY A 31 -12.06 9.25 -24.89
N ARG A 32 -12.34 7.96 -25.11
CA ARG A 32 -13.41 7.47 -25.97
C ARG A 32 -14.06 6.22 -25.36
N PRO A 33 -15.34 5.95 -25.71
CA PRO A 33 -15.98 4.72 -25.27
C PRO A 33 -15.32 3.50 -25.91
N ALA A 34 -15.46 2.36 -25.25
CA ALA A 34 -15.05 1.08 -25.81
C ALA A 34 -15.80 0.82 -27.13
N SER A 35 -15.05 0.56 -28.18
CA SER A 35 -15.57 0.41 -29.54
C SER A 35 -14.89 -0.68 -30.35
N MET A 36 -13.81 -1.25 -29.83
CA MET A 36 -12.98 -2.26 -30.51
C MET A 36 -13.07 -3.61 -29.83
N GLY A 37 -13.13 -4.66 -30.66
CA GLY A 37 -12.99 -6.04 -30.22
C GLY A 37 -11.52 -6.43 -30.08
N ARG A 38 -11.27 -7.58 -29.43
CA ARG A 38 -9.93 -8.12 -29.20
C ARG A 38 -9.11 -8.27 -30.47
N ARG A 39 -9.74 -8.71 -31.59
CA ARG A 39 -9.08 -8.92 -32.86
C ARG A 39 -8.62 -7.60 -33.47
N GLU A 40 -9.49 -6.60 -33.47
CA GLU A 40 -9.17 -5.28 -34.03
C GLU A 40 -7.99 -4.62 -33.31
N VAL A 41 -7.95 -4.72 -31.97
CA VAL A 41 -6.85 -4.16 -31.16
C VAL A 41 -5.55 -4.93 -31.43
N SER A 42 -5.59 -6.26 -31.57
CA SER A 42 -4.42 -7.09 -31.89
C SER A 42 -3.87 -6.77 -33.27
N GLU A 43 -4.72 -6.69 -34.28
CA GLU A 43 -4.36 -6.33 -35.66
C GLU A 43 -3.84 -4.88 -35.74
N GLY A 44 -4.54 -3.94 -35.08
CA GLY A 44 -4.14 -2.54 -35.02
C GLY A 44 -2.79 -2.30 -34.33
N ALA A 45 -2.41 -3.16 -33.40
CA ALA A 45 -1.11 -3.12 -32.72
C ALA A 45 -0.03 -3.93 -33.45
N GLY A 46 -0.37 -4.71 -34.47
CA GLY A 46 0.58 -5.60 -35.15
C GLY A 46 1.09 -6.75 -34.28
N VAL A 47 0.26 -7.22 -33.33
CA VAL A 47 0.61 -8.25 -32.35
C VAL A 47 -0.24 -9.49 -32.58
N GLU A 48 0.37 -10.67 -32.47
CA GLU A 48 -0.40 -11.91 -32.56
C GLU A 48 -1.47 -11.99 -31.45
N PRO A 49 -2.70 -12.48 -31.72
CA PRO A 49 -3.80 -12.54 -30.75
C PRO A 49 -3.44 -13.27 -29.45
N VAL A 50 -2.56 -14.31 -29.53
CA VAL A 50 -2.10 -15.06 -28.37
C VAL A 50 -1.21 -14.18 -27.45
N VAL A 51 -0.35 -13.36 -28.04
CA VAL A 51 0.52 -12.43 -27.29
C VAL A 51 -0.32 -11.31 -26.68
N ALA A 52 -1.23 -10.70 -27.45
CA ALA A 52 -2.15 -9.69 -26.97
C ALA A 52 -2.96 -10.19 -25.75
N ARG A 53 -3.50 -11.43 -25.81
CA ARG A 53 -4.22 -12.05 -24.68
C ARG A 53 -3.37 -12.14 -23.41
N ARG A 54 -2.08 -12.47 -23.54
CA ARG A 54 -1.15 -12.54 -22.38
C ARG A 54 -0.99 -11.17 -21.71
N PHE A 55 -0.99 -10.10 -22.49
CA PHE A 55 -0.95 -8.72 -21.97
C PHE A 55 -2.24 -8.35 -21.28
N TRP A 56 -3.40 -8.64 -21.87
CA TRP A 56 -4.70 -8.38 -21.25
C TRP A 56 -4.83 -9.11 -19.91
N HIS A 57 -4.46 -10.37 -19.85
CA HIS A 57 -4.42 -11.10 -18.57
C HIS A 57 -3.40 -10.52 -17.58
N ALA A 58 -2.26 -10.01 -18.08
CA ALA A 58 -1.26 -9.36 -17.24
C ALA A 58 -1.79 -8.02 -16.66
N MET A 59 -2.65 -7.31 -17.38
CA MET A 59 -3.35 -6.12 -16.91
C MET A 59 -4.56 -6.40 -16.02
N GLY A 60 -4.99 -7.65 -15.88
CA GLY A 60 -6.10 -8.03 -15.02
C GLY A 60 -7.46 -8.09 -15.73
N PHE A 61 -7.50 -7.92 -17.06
CA PHE A 61 -8.73 -8.11 -17.82
C PHE A 61 -9.16 -9.57 -17.82
N GLN A 62 -10.47 -9.80 -17.65
CA GLN A 62 -11.05 -11.14 -17.71
C GLN A 62 -11.04 -11.69 -19.15
N ASN A 63 -11.35 -12.98 -19.30
CA ASN A 63 -11.56 -13.56 -20.62
C ASN A 63 -12.82 -12.91 -21.25
N ILE A 64 -12.61 -12.17 -22.33
CA ILE A 64 -13.63 -11.49 -23.11
C ILE A 64 -13.84 -12.31 -24.38
N GLU A 65 -15.08 -12.48 -24.80
CA GLU A 65 -15.38 -13.12 -26.08
C GLU A 65 -14.89 -12.24 -27.24
N ASP A 66 -14.60 -12.84 -28.40
CA ASP A 66 -13.88 -12.15 -29.48
C ASP A 66 -14.65 -10.99 -30.10
N ASP A 67 -15.97 -10.95 -29.95
CA ASP A 67 -16.87 -9.97 -30.58
C ASP A 67 -17.35 -8.86 -29.63
N ASP A 68 -16.97 -8.90 -28.33
CA ASP A 68 -17.34 -7.86 -27.38
C ASP A 68 -16.51 -6.60 -27.59
N ALA A 69 -17.17 -5.45 -27.83
CA ALA A 69 -16.54 -4.13 -27.93
C ALA A 69 -16.16 -3.64 -26.51
N MET A 70 -15.03 -4.09 -26.00
CA MET A 70 -14.55 -3.83 -24.65
C MET A 70 -13.27 -3.00 -24.57
N PHE A 71 -12.68 -2.65 -25.73
CA PHE A 71 -11.41 -1.94 -25.79
C PHE A 71 -11.59 -0.54 -26.38
N THR A 72 -10.82 0.39 -25.83
CA THR A 72 -10.72 1.78 -26.27
C THR A 72 -9.49 2.01 -27.16
N GLU A 73 -9.38 3.19 -27.76
CA GLU A 73 -8.18 3.60 -28.48
C GLU A 73 -6.95 3.70 -27.54
N ALA A 74 -7.16 4.00 -26.25
CA ALA A 74 -6.11 4.03 -25.24
C ALA A 74 -5.50 2.62 -25.01
N ASP A 75 -6.33 1.57 -25.04
CA ASP A 75 -5.86 0.19 -24.93
C ASP A 75 -5.01 -0.21 -26.13
N LEU A 76 -5.43 0.17 -27.34
CA LEU A 76 -4.66 -0.03 -28.56
C LEU A 76 -3.29 0.65 -28.47
N GLU A 77 -3.25 1.91 -28.06
CA GLU A 77 -1.99 2.65 -27.90
C GLU A 77 -1.09 2.06 -26.81
N ALA A 78 -1.66 1.58 -25.71
CA ALA A 78 -0.91 0.88 -24.67
C ALA A 78 -0.25 -0.39 -25.21
N LEU A 79 -1.00 -1.21 -25.97
CA LEU A 79 -0.47 -2.42 -26.58
C LEU A 79 0.62 -2.11 -27.63
N LYS A 80 0.43 -1.08 -28.48
CA LYS A 80 1.44 -0.62 -29.44
C LYS A 80 2.75 -0.22 -28.74
N ARG A 81 2.69 0.51 -27.63
CA ARG A 81 3.89 0.91 -26.86
C ARG A 81 4.67 -0.30 -26.37
N VAL A 82 3.99 -1.29 -25.82
CA VAL A 82 4.63 -2.50 -25.35
C VAL A 82 5.19 -3.35 -26.51
N ALA A 83 4.44 -3.48 -27.61
CA ALA A 83 4.89 -4.18 -28.80
C ALA A 83 6.15 -3.54 -29.42
N ARG A 84 6.22 -2.21 -29.42
CA ARG A 84 7.41 -1.48 -29.87
C ARG A 84 8.64 -1.78 -29.02
N LEU A 85 8.54 -1.69 -27.68
CA LEU A 85 9.65 -1.97 -26.77
C LEU A 85 10.21 -3.38 -26.93
N ILE A 86 9.34 -4.36 -27.22
CA ILE A 86 9.75 -5.75 -27.51
C ILE A 86 10.39 -5.85 -28.89
N GLY A 87 9.77 -5.23 -29.89
CA GLY A 87 10.23 -5.27 -31.30
C GLY A 87 11.58 -4.58 -31.51
N GLU A 88 11.86 -3.52 -30.79
CA GLU A 88 13.15 -2.82 -30.78
C GLU A 88 14.23 -3.59 -29.98
N GLY A 89 13.86 -4.65 -29.28
CA GLY A 89 14.79 -5.48 -28.49
C GLY A 89 15.22 -4.84 -27.17
N GLU A 90 14.58 -3.76 -26.74
CA GLU A 90 14.88 -3.08 -25.49
C GLU A 90 14.51 -3.95 -24.27
N VAL A 91 13.42 -4.72 -24.37
CA VAL A 91 12.96 -5.63 -23.32
C VAL A 91 12.52 -6.98 -23.92
N SER A 92 12.71 -8.07 -23.17
CA SER A 92 12.12 -9.36 -23.53
C SER A 92 10.60 -9.36 -23.27
N GLU A 93 9.85 -10.20 -23.97
CA GLU A 93 8.40 -10.35 -23.73
C GLU A 93 8.12 -10.75 -22.28
N GLU A 94 8.94 -11.61 -21.67
CA GLU A 94 8.79 -12.03 -20.28
C GLU A 94 8.95 -10.84 -19.30
N LEU A 95 9.94 -9.98 -19.55
CA LEU A 95 10.15 -8.77 -18.77
C LEU A 95 8.99 -7.79 -18.93
N ALA A 96 8.53 -7.55 -20.15
CA ALA A 96 7.39 -6.69 -20.43
C ALA A 96 6.12 -7.16 -19.71
N LEU A 97 5.80 -8.47 -19.79
CA LEU A 97 4.68 -9.07 -19.06
C LEU A 97 4.83 -8.95 -17.53
N GLY A 98 6.04 -9.13 -17.00
CA GLY A 98 6.35 -8.97 -15.59
C GLY A 98 6.10 -7.55 -15.11
N MET A 99 6.55 -6.54 -15.86
CA MET A 99 6.32 -5.12 -15.59
C MET A 99 4.84 -4.77 -15.68
N THR A 100 4.14 -5.24 -16.72
CA THR A 100 2.70 -5.01 -16.89
C THR A 100 1.89 -5.53 -15.70
N ARG A 101 2.20 -6.74 -15.21
CA ARG A 101 1.56 -7.29 -14.00
C ARG A 101 1.82 -6.45 -12.76
N ALA A 102 3.05 -5.92 -12.62
CA ALA A 102 3.39 -5.06 -11.49
C ALA A 102 2.62 -3.75 -11.55
N PHE A 103 2.53 -3.12 -12.72
CA PHE A 103 1.73 -1.90 -12.93
C PHE A 103 0.24 -2.16 -12.63
N ALA A 104 -0.34 -3.20 -13.22
CA ALA A 104 -1.75 -3.52 -13.04
C ALA A 104 -2.11 -3.69 -11.55
N ARG A 105 -1.39 -4.54 -10.83
CA ARG A 105 -1.65 -4.79 -9.41
C ARG A 105 -1.50 -3.55 -8.53
N THR A 106 -0.52 -2.71 -8.83
CA THR A 106 -0.27 -1.51 -8.04
C THR A 106 -1.31 -0.44 -8.35
N SER A 107 -1.65 -0.27 -9.64
CA SER A 107 -2.65 0.70 -10.07
C SER A 107 -4.07 0.31 -9.64
N ASP A 108 -4.43 -0.97 -9.67
CA ASP A 108 -5.72 -1.46 -9.16
C ASP A 108 -5.90 -1.09 -7.68
N ARG A 109 -4.91 -1.40 -6.85
CA ARG A 109 -4.94 -1.03 -5.43
C ARG A 109 -5.00 0.48 -5.21
N LEU A 110 -4.23 1.25 -5.99
CA LEU A 110 -4.22 2.71 -5.91
C LEU A 110 -5.59 3.28 -6.28
N ALA A 111 -6.20 2.80 -7.37
CA ALA A 111 -7.51 3.24 -7.83
C ALA A 111 -8.60 2.93 -6.79
N VAL A 112 -8.63 1.72 -6.24
CA VAL A 112 -9.56 1.35 -5.16
C VAL A 112 -9.36 2.26 -3.94
N TRP A 113 -8.12 2.51 -3.55
CA TRP A 113 -7.82 3.38 -2.41
C TRP A 113 -8.26 4.83 -2.66
N GLN A 114 -8.00 5.37 -3.83
CA GLN A 114 -8.41 6.73 -4.21
C GLN A 114 -9.95 6.87 -4.20
N THR A 115 -10.67 5.90 -4.75
CA THR A 115 -12.14 5.92 -4.74
C THR A 115 -12.70 5.89 -3.33
N GLN A 116 -12.12 5.09 -2.44
CA GLN A 116 -12.53 5.03 -1.03
C GLN A 116 -12.26 6.35 -0.30
N LEU A 117 -11.05 6.91 -0.42
CA LEU A 117 -10.69 8.18 0.22
C LEU A 117 -11.61 9.32 -0.19
N VAL A 118 -11.92 9.42 -1.49
CA VAL A 118 -12.82 10.49 -1.99
C VAL A 118 -14.24 10.27 -1.49
N ALA A 119 -14.76 9.04 -1.54
CA ALA A 119 -16.09 8.73 -1.03
C ALA A 119 -16.21 9.03 0.49
N GLU A 120 -15.18 8.71 1.27
CA GLU A 120 -15.12 9.03 2.70
C GLU A 120 -15.08 10.55 2.94
N SER A 121 -14.32 11.30 2.15
CA SER A 121 -14.22 12.77 2.28
C SER A 121 -15.55 13.49 1.98
N LEU A 122 -16.39 12.92 1.13
CA LEU A 122 -17.72 13.45 0.78
C LEU A 122 -18.80 13.02 1.77
N THR A 123 -18.51 12.08 2.65
CA THR A 123 -19.45 11.69 3.70
C THR A 123 -19.41 12.75 4.81
N SER A 124 -20.52 13.46 5.00
CA SER A 124 -20.59 14.56 5.99
C SER A 124 -20.35 14.06 7.43
N PRO A 125 -19.54 14.78 8.25
CA PRO A 125 -19.40 14.47 9.68
C PRO A 125 -20.73 14.53 10.44
N PHE A 126 -21.73 15.25 9.92
CA PHE A 126 -23.07 15.39 10.53
C PHE A 126 -23.92 14.10 10.48
N SER A 127 -23.54 13.13 9.66
CA SER A 127 -24.20 11.81 9.66
C SER A 127 -23.73 10.92 10.82
N GLU A 128 -22.73 11.34 11.60
CA GLU A 128 -22.23 10.61 12.77
C GLU A 128 -23.18 10.66 13.97
N GLU A 129 -24.05 11.68 14.06
CA GLU A 129 -25.03 11.82 15.16
C GLU A 129 -26.30 10.98 15.00
N LEU A 130 -26.52 10.38 13.83
CA LEU A 130 -27.61 9.43 13.58
C LEU A 130 -27.15 7.99 13.83
N GLU A 131 -26.42 7.76 14.90
CA GLU A 131 -25.94 6.47 15.35
C GLU A 131 -27.08 5.49 15.58
N GLY A 132 -27.15 4.49 14.76
CA GLY A 132 -28.09 3.36 14.88
C GLY A 132 -28.47 2.69 13.56
N ARG A 133 -28.03 3.20 12.42
CA ARG A 133 -28.35 2.59 11.12
C ARG A 133 -27.08 2.10 10.42
N ASP A 134 -27.10 0.79 10.19
CA ASP A 134 -26.25 -0.01 9.29
C ASP A 134 -25.07 0.73 8.66
N SER A 135 -23.90 0.40 9.17
CA SER A 135 -22.59 0.76 8.62
C SER A 135 -22.43 0.07 7.27
N ARG A 136 -22.91 0.68 6.20
CA ARG A 136 -22.73 0.13 4.85
C ARG A 136 -21.30 0.37 4.42
N SER A 137 -20.58 -0.68 4.08
CA SER A 137 -19.26 -0.64 3.45
C SER A 137 -19.30 -0.04 2.02
N VAL A 138 -20.49 0.06 1.45
CA VAL A 138 -20.75 0.64 0.12
C VAL A 138 -21.29 2.05 0.31
N PRO A 139 -20.72 3.08 -0.35
CA PRO A 139 -21.22 4.44 -0.26
C PRO A 139 -22.66 4.52 -0.82
N GLU A 140 -23.45 5.49 -0.33
CA GLU A 140 -24.75 5.77 -0.90
C GLU A 140 -24.62 6.13 -2.39
N PRO A 141 -25.61 5.78 -3.24
CA PRO A 141 -25.50 6.02 -4.69
C PRO A 141 -25.12 7.44 -5.08
N ARG A 142 -25.63 8.44 -4.35
CA ARG A 142 -25.31 9.85 -4.57
C ARG A 142 -23.84 10.15 -4.25
N ILE A 143 -23.34 9.67 -3.10
CA ILE A 143 -21.94 9.85 -2.71
C ILE A 143 -21.01 9.14 -3.70
N ALA A 144 -21.41 7.95 -4.18
CA ALA A 144 -20.64 7.25 -5.21
C ALA A 144 -20.58 8.03 -6.53
N ALA A 145 -21.68 8.64 -6.95
CA ALA A 145 -21.73 9.47 -8.14
C ALA A 145 -20.87 10.75 -7.98
N ASP A 146 -21.05 11.48 -6.88
CA ASP A 146 -20.27 12.69 -6.57
C ASP A 146 -18.76 12.36 -6.50
N ALA A 147 -18.38 11.24 -5.92
CA ALA A 147 -16.99 10.77 -5.85
C ALA A 147 -16.43 10.43 -7.24
N ALA A 148 -17.20 9.77 -8.09
CA ALA A 148 -16.80 9.45 -9.46
C ALA A 148 -16.59 10.70 -10.29
N GLU A 149 -17.50 11.68 -10.19
CA GLU A 149 -17.38 12.96 -10.89
C GLU A 149 -16.16 13.76 -10.42
N LEU A 150 -15.94 13.83 -9.10
CA LEU A 150 -14.77 14.52 -8.53
C LEU A 150 -13.46 13.87 -9.03
N LEU A 151 -13.32 12.54 -8.91
CA LEU A 151 -12.14 11.82 -9.38
C LEU A 151 -11.88 12.06 -10.87
N ALA A 152 -12.92 11.95 -11.71
CA ALA A 152 -12.79 12.23 -13.12
C ALA A 152 -12.41 13.69 -13.40
N SER A 153 -12.84 14.65 -12.54
CA SER A 153 -12.51 16.08 -12.72
C SER A 153 -11.07 16.42 -12.39
N ILE A 154 -10.45 15.71 -11.44
CA ILE A 154 -9.07 15.99 -10.98
C ILE A 154 -8.03 15.04 -11.56
N CYS A 155 -8.45 14.07 -12.42
CA CYS A 155 -7.57 13.03 -12.95
C CYS A 155 -6.37 13.64 -13.70
N ASP A 156 -6.60 14.63 -14.55
CA ASP A 156 -5.56 15.28 -15.34
C ASP A 156 -4.51 16.01 -14.47
N ASP A 157 -4.92 16.50 -13.28
CA ASP A 157 -4.03 17.13 -12.32
C ASP A 157 -3.23 16.09 -11.50
N ILE A 158 -3.84 14.94 -11.21
CA ILE A 158 -3.21 13.86 -10.44
C ILE A 158 -2.22 13.05 -11.28
N GLU A 159 -2.48 12.85 -12.57
CA GLU A 159 -1.62 12.02 -13.43
C GLU A 159 -0.15 12.49 -13.44
N PRO A 160 0.18 13.77 -13.64
CA PRO A 160 1.57 14.24 -13.56
C PRO A 160 2.21 14.01 -12.21
N LEU A 161 1.44 14.12 -11.10
CA LEU A 161 1.91 13.85 -9.76
C LEU A 161 2.23 12.36 -9.59
N LEU A 162 1.39 11.46 -10.08
CA LEU A 162 1.62 10.02 -10.06
C LEU A 162 2.91 9.65 -10.79
N VAL A 163 3.11 10.20 -11.99
CA VAL A 163 4.34 9.99 -12.78
C VAL A 163 5.56 10.52 -12.04
N TYR A 164 5.48 11.69 -11.41
CA TYR A 164 6.56 12.25 -10.60
C TYR A 164 6.92 11.35 -9.41
N VAL A 165 5.94 10.93 -8.62
CA VAL A 165 6.12 10.07 -7.45
C VAL A 165 6.73 8.73 -7.87
N TRP A 166 6.22 8.11 -8.92
CA TRP A 166 6.78 6.86 -9.46
C TRP A 166 8.25 7.04 -9.87
N ARG A 167 8.60 8.08 -10.62
CA ARG A 167 9.99 8.36 -11.01
C ARG A 167 10.89 8.58 -9.78
N ARG A 168 10.41 9.27 -8.77
CA ARG A 168 11.14 9.49 -7.52
C ARG A 168 11.43 8.18 -6.80
N HIS A 169 10.43 7.31 -6.67
CA HIS A 169 10.61 5.98 -6.08
C HIS A 169 11.51 5.08 -6.92
N LEU A 170 11.43 5.15 -8.24
CA LEU A 170 12.30 4.40 -9.15
C LEU A 170 13.76 4.83 -8.98
N THR A 171 14.06 6.13 -8.91
CA THR A 171 15.39 6.65 -8.64
C THR A 171 15.96 6.08 -7.33
N ASN A 172 15.16 6.11 -6.26
CA ASN A 172 15.57 5.55 -4.98
C ASN A 172 15.78 4.03 -5.02
N ALA A 173 14.95 3.31 -5.79
CA ALA A 173 15.10 1.87 -5.97
C ALA A 173 16.37 1.50 -6.74
N ILE A 174 16.70 2.25 -7.80
CA ILE A 174 17.93 2.09 -8.58
C ILE A 174 19.15 2.38 -7.69
N ALA A 175 19.14 3.46 -6.93
CA ALA A 175 20.24 3.80 -6.02
C ALA A 175 20.50 2.68 -5.00
N ARG A 176 19.46 2.10 -4.41
CA ARG A 176 19.57 0.95 -3.51
C ARG A 176 20.13 -0.29 -4.22
N MET A 177 19.64 -0.59 -5.41
CA MET A 177 20.11 -1.73 -6.21
C MET A 177 21.61 -1.62 -6.51
N LEU A 178 22.07 -0.42 -6.86
CA LEU A 178 23.51 -0.16 -7.11
C LEU A 178 24.34 -0.30 -5.83
N ALA A 179 23.85 0.23 -4.70
CA ALA A 179 24.52 0.08 -3.41
C ALA A 179 24.57 -1.40 -2.95
N ASP A 180 23.51 -2.17 -3.18
CA ASP A 180 23.48 -3.59 -2.86
C ASP A 180 24.39 -4.45 -3.75
N ALA A 181 24.65 -3.99 -4.96
CA ALA A 181 25.56 -4.65 -5.91
C ALA A 181 27.03 -4.34 -5.65
N ASP A 182 27.37 -3.41 -4.74
CA ASP A 182 28.75 -3.05 -4.44
C ASP A 182 29.48 -4.17 -3.66
N PRO A 183 30.48 -4.83 -4.24
CA PRO A 183 31.23 -5.91 -3.59
C PRO A 183 32.01 -5.44 -2.35
N ALA A 184 32.30 -4.14 -2.24
CA ALA A 184 32.98 -3.57 -1.08
C ALA A 184 32.05 -3.53 0.16
N VAL A 185 30.74 -3.53 -0.06
CA VAL A 185 29.74 -3.46 1.02
C VAL A 185 29.15 -4.84 1.32
N HIS A 186 28.93 -5.67 0.30
CA HIS A 186 28.27 -6.96 0.43
C HIS A 186 29.07 -8.10 -0.20
N ALA A 187 29.42 -9.10 0.61
CA ALA A 187 30.08 -10.33 0.13
C ALA A 187 29.18 -11.19 -0.80
N ASP A 188 27.87 -11.00 -0.70
CA ASP A 188 26.86 -11.70 -1.50
C ASP A 188 25.73 -10.73 -1.86
N PRO A 189 25.78 -10.09 -3.04
CA PRO A 189 24.77 -9.14 -3.49
C PRO A 189 23.37 -9.74 -3.67
N SER A 190 23.27 -11.08 -3.85
CA SER A 190 21.98 -11.77 -4.06
C SER A 190 21.15 -11.87 -2.78
N ALA A 191 21.77 -11.71 -1.61
CA ALA A 191 21.12 -11.79 -0.32
C ALA A 191 21.69 -10.73 0.65
N PRO A 192 21.37 -9.44 0.44
CA PRO A 192 21.87 -8.36 1.26
C PRO A 192 21.40 -8.52 2.72
N ILE A 193 22.25 -8.06 3.64
CA ILE A 193 21.94 -8.04 5.06
C ILE A 193 21.03 -6.85 5.36
N ARG A 194 19.94 -7.10 6.11
CA ARG A 194 18.96 -6.10 6.52
C ARG A 194 18.53 -6.33 7.96
N VAL A 195 18.05 -5.26 8.58
CA VAL A 195 17.15 -5.38 9.72
C VAL A 195 15.73 -5.47 9.18
N VAL A 196 15.03 -6.50 9.59
CA VAL A 196 13.61 -6.72 9.29
C VAL A 196 12.82 -6.48 10.56
N GLY A 197 11.81 -5.64 10.50
CA GLY A 197 10.93 -5.33 11.62
C GLY A 197 9.48 -5.63 11.29
N PHE A 198 8.78 -6.21 12.25
CA PHE A 198 7.34 -6.30 12.28
C PHE A 198 6.81 -5.53 13.49
N ALA A 199 5.79 -4.73 13.28
CA ALA A 199 5.03 -4.09 14.34
C ALA A 199 3.57 -4.52 14.22
N ASP A 200 2.97 -4.95 15.34
CA ASP A 200 1.66 -5.60 15.41
C ASP A 200 0.84 -5.00 16.56
N LEU A 201 -0.40 -4.59 16.27
CA LEU A 201 -1.32 -4.04 17.27
C LEU A 201 -1.81 -5.13 18.23
N VAL A 202 -1.60 -4.92 19.51
CA VAL A 202 -1.93 -5.94 20.53
C VAL A 202 -3.44 -6.05 20.70
N SER A 203 -3.94 -7.30 20.70
CA SER A 203 -5.36 -7.61 20.91
C SER A 203 -6.31 -7.06 19.85
N PHE A 204 -5.83 -6.73 18.65
CA PHE A 204 -6.61 -6.18 17.55
C PHE A 204 -7.90 -6.98 17.28
N THR A 205 -7.83 -8.29 17.14
CA THR A 205 -9.01 -9.15 16.88
C THR A 205 -10.11 -8.99 17.95
N SER A 206 -9.74 -8.78 19.21
CA SER A 206 -10.72 -8.55 20.29
C SER A 206 -11.29 -7.13 20.27
N PHE A 207 -10.50 -6.19 19.80
CA PHE A 207 -10.85 -4.79 19.65
C PHE A 207 -11.87 -4.61 18.53
N VAL A 208 -11.60 -5.21 17.37
CA VAL A 208 -12.45 -5.18 16.16
C VAL A 208 -13.85 -5.73 16.40
N ARG A 209 -14.01 -6.77 17.25
CA ARG A 209 -15.33 -7.34 17.55
C ARG A 209 -16.36 -6.35 18.15
N ARG A 210 -15.90 -5.22 18.65
CA ARG A 210 -16.72 -4.19 19.29
C ARG A 210 -16.85 -2.92 18.45
N MET A 211 -16.22 -2.89 17.27
CA MET A 211 -16.20 -1.73 16.38
C MET A 211 -17.17 -1.90 15.23
N SER A 212 -17.66 -0.78 14.72
CA SER A 212 -18.30 -0.72 13.41
C SER A 212 -17.22 -0.83 12.32
N GLU A 213 -17.62 -1.19 11.10
CA GLU A 213 -16.71 -1.27 9.95
C GLU A 213 -15.99 0.06 9.69
N ARG A 214 -16.67 1.19 9.86
CA ARG A 214 -16.08 2.54 9.73
C ARG A 214 -15.03 2.82 10.81
N GLN A 215 -15.31 2.45 12.05
CA GLN A 215 -14.32 2.60 13.14
C GLN A 215 -13.09 1.76 12.89
N LEU A 216 -13.29 0.53 12.39
CA LEU A 216 -12.20 -0.35 11.99
C LEU A 216 -11.36 0.25 10.86
N ALA A 217 -12.01 0.75 9.79
CA ALA A 217 -11.31 1.37 8.66
C ALA A 217 -10.46 2.58 9.13
N ARG A 218 -11.03 3.47 9.95
CA ARG A 218 -10.32 4.63 10.52
C ARG A 218 -9.12 4.20 11.39
N LEU A 219 -9.29 3.16 12.19
CA LEU A 219 -8.22 2.64 13.05
C LEU A 219 -7.07 2.08 12.21
N VAL A 220 -7.37 1.26 11.20
CA VAL A 220 -6.36 0.69 10.30
C VAL A 220 -5.65 1.81 9.54
N GLN A 221 -6.39 2.75 8.98
CA GLN A 221 -5.82 3.90 8.26
C GLN A 221 -4.92 4.75 9.19
N ARG A 222 -5.37 5.02 10.41
CA ARG A 222 -4.57 5.78 11.41
C ARG A 222 -3.27 5.05 11.75
N PHE A 223 -3.35 3.74 11.95
CA PHE A 223 -2.18 2.89 12.19
C PHE A 223 -1.20 2.91 11.00
N GLU A 224 -1.70 2.72 9.78
CA GLU A 224 -0.88 2.73 8.56
C GLU A 224 -0.16 4.08 8.37
N LEU A 225 -0.87 5.19 8.52
CA LEU A 225 -0.30 6.53 8.39
C LEU A 225 0.79 6.76 9.43
N LEU A 226 0.48 6.56 10.72
CA LEU A 226 1.43 6.80 11.80
C LEU A 226 2.66 5.89 11.70
N ALA A 227 2.45 4.61 11.36
CA ALA A 227 3.56 3.68 11.17
C ALA A 227 4.43 4.07 9.96
N SER A 228 3.81 4.48 8.85
CA SER A 228 4.54 4.92 7.66
C SER A 228 5.36 6.18 7.92
N ASP A 229 4.80 7.14 8.64
CA ASP A 229 5.49 8.39 8.98
C ASP A 229 6.73 8.12 9.84
N VAL A 230 6.59 7.37 10.93
CA VAL A 230 7.71 7.00 11.82
C VAL A 230 8.79 6.23 11.07
N ILE A 231 8.41 5.24 10.26
CA ILE A 231 9.36 4.43 9.49
C ILE A 231 10.12 5.30 8.48
N THR A 232 9.40 6.18 7.78
CA THR A 232 9.98 7.01 6.71
C THR A 232 10.86 8.11 7.26
N GLU A 233 10.53 8.70 8.40
CA GLU A 233 11.32 9.74 9.09
C GLU A 233 12.75 9.25 9.37
N HIS A 234 12.90 7.99 9.74
CA HIS A 234 14.20 7.35 9.97
C HIS A 234 14.83 6.75 8.70
N GLY A 235 14.26 6.97 7.51
CA GLY A 235 14.77 6.40 6.25
C GLY A 235 14.48 4.91 6.07
N GLY A 236 13.61 4.34 6.88
CA GLY A 236 13.12 2.97 6.73
C GLY A 236 12.20 2.81 5.52
N ARG A 237 11.99 1.58 5.10
CA ARG A 237 11.07 1.25 4.02
C ARG A 237 9.95 0.35 4.52
N VAL A 238 8.73 0.83 4.43
CA VAL A 238 7.54 -0.01 4.56
C VAL A 238 7.51 -0.97 3.38
N ILE A 239 7.41 -2.25 3.67
CA ILE A 239 7.27 -3.31 2.66
C ILE A 239 5.78 -3.52 2.36
N LYS A 240 5.00 -3.71 3.41
CA LYS A 240 3.55 -3.87 3.35
C LYS A 240 2.91 -3.70 4.72
N THR A 241 1.65 -3.34 4.69
CA THR A 241 0.74 -3.43 5.82
C THR A 241 -0.27 -4.55 5.56
N VAL A 242 -0.62 -5.32 6.57
CA VAL A 242 -1.61 -6.40 6.51
C VAL A 242 -2.48 -6.32 7.76
N GLY A 243 -3.59 -5.61 7.64
CA GLY A 243 -4.49 -5.38 8.78
C GLY A 243 -3.82 -4.63 9.92
N ASP A 244 -3.52 -5.33 10.99
CA ASP A 244 -2.92 -4.82 12.23
C ASP A 244 -1.39 -4.94 12.30
N GLU A 245 -0.74 -5.38 11.21
CA GLU A 245 0.69 -5.61 11.16
C GLU A 245 1.36 -4.79 10.06
N VAL A 246 2.48 -4.15 10.35
CA VAL A 246 3.36 -3.51 9.37
C VAL A 246 4.71 -4.20 9.32
N LEU A 247 5.15 -4.54 8.09
CA LEU A 247 6.48 -5.06 7.80
C LEU A 247 7.35 -3.94 7.24
N PHE A 248 8.50 -3.70 7.84
CA PHE A 248 9.48 -2.74 7.37
C PHE A 248 10.90 -3.31 7.36
N VAL A 249 11.78 -2.65 6.61
CA VAL A 249 13.21 -3.00 6.55
C VAL A 249 14.06 -1.76 6.63
N HIS A 250 15.27 -1.94 7.18
CA HIS A 250 16.31 -0.93 7.17
C HIS A 250 17.70 -1.56 6.94
N THR A 251 18.65 -0.79 6.42
CA THR A 251 20.06 -1.21 6.26
C THR A 251 20.87 -1.00 7.51
N ASP A 252 20.55 0.01 8.31
CA ASP A 252 21.23 0.42 9.51
C ASP A 252 20.49 -0.04 10.78
N ALA A 253 21.24 -0.64 11.72
CA ALA A 253 20.68 -1.21 12.94
C ALA A 253 20.25 -0.12 13.95
N ALA A 254 20.96 1.02 14.00
CA ALA A 254 20.58 2.11 14.90
C ALA A 254 19.27 2.76 14.46
N ALA A 255 19.14 3.07 13.17
CA ALA A 255 17.92 3.63 12.62
C ALA A 255 16.72 2.67 12.76
N ALA A 256 16.92 1.37 12.50
CA ALA A 256 15.87 0.36 12.72
C ALA A 256 15.44 0.25 14.19
N SER A 257 16.38 0.42 15.11
CA SER A 257 16.09 0.45 16.56
C SER A 257 15.31 1.69 16.96
N ALA A 258 15.66 2.85 16.39
CA ALA A 258 14.91 4.09 16.59
C ALA A 258 13.47 3.93 16.08
N ILE A 259 13.28 3.45 14.84
CA ILE A 259 11.96 3.15 14.27
C ILE A 259 11.13 2.30 15.25
N ALA A 260 11.68 1.20 15.73
CA ALA A 260 10.95 0.26 16.56
C ALA A 260 10.51 0.86 17.91
N LEU A 261 11.37 1.65 18.54
CA LEU A 261 11.06 2.31 19.80
C LEU A 261 10.11 3.49 19.61
N ASP A 262 10.30 4.29 18.54
CA ASP A 262 9.41 5.41 18.23
C ASP A 262 8.01 4.94 17.79
N LEU A 263 7.89 3.78 17.14
CA LEU A 263 6.59 3.14 16.87
C LEU A 263 5.86 2.82 18.17
N VAL A 264 6.55 2.23 19.16
CA VAL A 264 5.96 1.92 20.46
C VAL A 264 5.52 3.19 21.16
N ASP A 265 6.36 4.22 21.19
CA ASP A 265 6.06 5.49 21.85
C ASP A 265 4.91 6.25 21.16
N ALA A 266 4.92 6.33 19.83
CA ALA A 266 3.90 7.02 19.05
C ALA A 266 2.51 6.37 19.23
N MET A 267 2.44 5.03 19.16
CA MET A 267 1.17 4.32 19.38
C MET A 267 0.68 4.42 20.83
N ALA A 268 1.60 4.50 21.81
CA ALA A 268 1.22 4.70 23.21
C ALA A 268 0.68 6.11 23.49
N GLN A 269 1.01 7.10 22.66
CA GLN A 269 0.52 8.47 22.76
C GLN A 269 -0.79 8.71 22.00
N ASP A 270 -1.15 7.80 21.09
CA ASP A 270 -2.39 7.89 20.31
C ASP A 270 -3.57 7.28 21.10
N GLU A 271 -4.62 8.06 21.33
CA GLU A 271 -5.78 7.64 22.12
C GLU A 271 -6.68 6.62 21.42
N LEU A 272 -6.58 6.53 20.09
CA LEU A 272 -7.43 5.65 19.25
C LEU A 272 -6.79 4.29 19.00
N LEU A 273 -5.46 4.22 19.04
CA LEU A 273 -4.73 3.01 18.67
C LEU A 273 -4.45 2.12 19.89
N PRO A 274 -4.62 0.79 19.73
CA PRO A 274 -4.09 -0.15 20.71
C PRO A 274 -2.56 -0.06 20.78
N PRO A 275 -1.96 -0.43 21.91
CA PRO A 275 -0.51 -0.49 22.01
C PRO A 275 0.06 -1.49 21.01
N VAL A 276 1.24 -1.19 20.49
CA VAL A 276 1.98 -2.03 19.52
C VAL A 276 3.03 -2.87 20.22
N ARG A 277 3.42 -3.98 19.61
CA ARG A 277 4.60 -4.77 19.92
C ARG A 277 5.47 -4.87 18.67
N VAL A 278 6.80 -4.83 18.83
CA VAL A 278 7.73 -4.82 17.70
C VAL A 278 8.77 -5.93 17.87
N GLY A 279 9.02 -6.67 16.79
CA GLY A 279 10.09 -7.65 16.71
C GLY A 279 11.06 -7.33 15.60
N LEU A 280 12.36 -7.29 15.90
CA LEU A 280 13.42 -7.07 14.91
C LEU A 280 14.29 -8.32 14.76
N ALA A 281 14.73 -8.58 13.54
CA ALA A 281 15.76 -9.57 13.24
C ALA A 281 16.77 -9.00 12.25
N HIS A 282 18.04 -9.31 12.46
CA HIS A 282 19.13 -8.89 11.59
C HIS A 282 19.67 -10.09 10.80
N GLY A 283 19.78 -9.98 9.49
CA GLY A 283 20.32 -11.05 8.67
C GLY A 283 20.03 -10.91 7.18
N ARG A 284 20.34 -11.96 6.44
CA ARG A 284 20.14 -11.99 4.99
C ARG A 284 18.67 -12.04 4.60
N VAL A 285 18.31 -11.29 3.56
CA VAL A 285 16.98 -11.27 2.96
C VAL A 285 17.07 -11.44 1.45
N VAL A 286 16.03 -12.01 0.86
CA VAL A 286 15.84 -12.04 -0.59
C VAL A 286 14.74 -11.05 -0.93
N SER A 287 15.06 -10.05 -1.77
CA SER A 287 14.09 -9.07 -2.25
C SER A 287 13.56 -9.52 -3.61
N ARG A 288 12.24 -9.62 -3.76
CA ARG A 288 11.61 -9.97 -5.03
C ARG A 288 10.26 -9.28 -5.17
N LEU A 289 10.04 -8.61 -6.31
CA LEU A 289 8.77 -7.94 -6.65
C LEU A 289 8.30 -6.94 -5.58
N GLY A 290 9.26 -6.22 -4.96
CA GLY A 290 8.97 -5.24 -3.91
C GLY A 290 8.81 -5.81 -2.50
N ASP A 291 8.65 -7.12 -2.36
CA ASP A 291 8.57 -7.84 -1.07
C ASP A 291 9.93 -8.40 -0.62
N VAL A 292 10.00 -8.85 0.63
CA VAL A 292 11.19 -9.49 1.22
C VAL A 292 10.85 -10.88 1.74
N PHE A 293 11.82 -11.80 1.57
CA PHE A 293 11.67 -13.22 1.93
C PHE A 293 12.92 -13.72 2.64
N GLY A 294 12.76 -14.82 3.36
CA GLY A 294 13.88 -15.54 3.97
C GLY A 294 13.69 -15.81 5.46
N LEU A 295 14.68 -16.49 6.04
CA LEU A 295 14.64 -16.89 7.44
C LEU A 295 14.58 -15.67 8.38
N THR A 296 15.26 -14.58 8.04
CA THR A 296 15.26 -13.34 8.81
C THR A 296 13.85 -12.74 8.91
N VAL A 297 13.08 -12.75 7.82
CA VAL A 297 11.68 -12.27 7.81
C VAL A 297 10.81 -13.13 8.72
N ASN A 298 10.92 -14.47 8.59
CA ASN A 298 10.17 -15.39 9.43
C ASN A 298 10.57 -15.23 10.91
N LYS A 299 11.86 -15.01 11.19
CA LYS A 299 12.37 -14.80 12.55
C LYS A 299 11.78 -13.54 13.17
N ALA A 300 11.80 -12.40 12.47
CA ALA A 300 11.23 -11.14 12.92
C ALA A 300 9.73 -11.29 13.26
N SER A 301 8.93 -11.86 12.36
CA SER A 301 7.50 -12.13 12.60
C SER A 301 7.27 -13.02 13.85
N ARG A 302 8.07 -14.07 14.03
CA ARG A 302 7.92 -14.94 15.21
C ARG A 302 8.36 -14.27 16.51
N ILE A 303 9.34 -13.37 16.46
CA ILE A 303 9.74 -12.53 17.61
C ILE A 303 8.59 -11.60 17.98
N THR A 304 8.01 -10.90 17.01
CA THR A 304 6.86 -10.01 17.24
C THR A 304 5.73 -10.74 17.95
N ALA A 305 5.40 -11.95 17.50
CA ALA A 305 4.32 -12.76 18.08
C ALA A 305 4.52 -13.09 19.57
N VAL A 306 5.77 -13.13 20.07
CA VAL A 306 6.08 -13.44 21.46
C VAL A 306 6.52 -12.20 22.27
N THR A 307 6.60 -11.05 21.64
CA THR A 307 6.94 -9.78 22.27
C THR A 307 5.76 -9.27 23.10
N PRO A 308 5.97 -8.84 24.35
CA PRO A 308 4.92 -8.23 25.15
C PRO A 308 4.44 -6.91 24.54
N SER A 309 3.21 -6.51 24.92
CA SER A 309 2.64 -5.21 24.58
C SER A 309 3.54 -4.06 25.01
N GLY A 310 3.77 -3.08 24.12
CA GLY A 310 4.58 -1.91 24.42
C GLY A 310 6.09 -2.17 24.51
N HIS A 311 6.55 -3.31 23.97
CA HIS A 311 7.97 -3.67 24.03
C HIS A 311 8.52 -3.95 22.63
N VAL A 312 9.85 -3.88 22.54
CA VAL A 312 10.62 -4.23 21.34
C VAL A 312 11.56 -5.38 21.67
N TYR A 313 11.43 -6.50 20.97
CA TYR A 313 12.36 -7.63 21.09
C TYR A 313 13.18 -7.80 19.83
N VAL A 314 14.43 -8.20 20.02
CA VAL A 314 15.39 -8.42 18.92
C VAL A 314 16.03 -9.81 19.04
N ASP A 315 16.52 -10.33 17.92
CA ASP A 315 17.32 -11.57 17.92
C ASP A 315 18.77 -11.33 18.39
N GLU A 316 19.49 -12.42 18.59
CA GLU A 316 20.89 -12.39 19.02
C GLU A 316 21.80 -11.70 18.03
N ASP A 317 21.54 -11.83 16.71
CA ASP A 317 22.36 -11.18 15.67
C ASP A 317 22.19 -9.67 15.71
N MET A 318 20.96 -9.18 15.90
CA MET A 318 20.69 -7.76 16.11
C MET A 318 21.32 -7.24 17.41
N ALA A 319 21.21 -8.01 18.50
CA ALA A 319 21.80 -7.64 19.78
C ALA A 319 23.35 -7.52 19.70
N LYS A 320 24.00 -8.40 18.96
CA LYS A 320 25.46 -8.32 18.70
C LYS A 320 25.84 -7.04 17.96
N VAL A 321 25.10 -6.69 16.91
CA VAL A 321 25.36 -5.45 16.15
C VAL A 321 25.16 -4.23 17.04
N LEU A 322 24.12 -4.22 17.86
CA LEU A 322 23.82 -3.12 18.79
C LEU A 322 24.87 -2.95 19.89
N GLY A 323 25.63 -4.00 20.22
CA GLY A 323 26.74 -3.91 21.17
C GLY A 323 27.83 -2.90 20.78
N SER A 324 27.91 -2.52 19.51
CA SER A 324 28.82 -1.48 18.97
C SER A 324 28.13 -0.14 18.69
N VAL A 325 26.81 -0.03 18.92
CA VAL A 325 26.00 1.14 18.62
C VAL A 325 25.66 1.90 19.90
N SER A 326 26.02 3.17 19.98
CA SER A 326 25.65 4.04 21.11
C SER A 326 24.16 4.41 21.08
N GLY A 327 23.59 4.68 22.23
CA GLY A 327 22.21 5.16 22.37
C GLY A 327 21.17 4.05 22.56
N PHE A 328 21.53 2.80 22.40
CA PHE A 328 20.64 1.64 22.58
C PHE A 328 21.28 0.58 23.50
N SER A 329 20.44 -0.21 24.14
CA SER A 329 20.83 -1.39 24.91
C SER A 329 19.92 -2.56 24.59
N ALA A 330 20.51 -3.74 24.46
CA ALA A 330 19.82 -4.99 24.25
C ALA A 330 19.97 -5.89 25.47
N ILE A 331 18.91 -6.02 26.26
CA ILE A 331 18.90 -6.75 27.54
C ILE A 331 18.44 -8.18 27.28
N GLU A 332 19.30 -9.16 27.56
CA GLU A 332 18.98 -10.57 27.38
C GLU A 332 17.71 -10.96 28.16
N ARG A 333 16.84 -11.67 27.48
CA ARG A 333 15.60 -12.25 28.01
C ARG A 333 15.63 -13.78 27.94
N ARG A 334 14.60 -14.43 28.48
CA ARG A 334 14.53 -15.89 28.45
C ARG A 334 14.48 -16.44 27.05
N ARG A 335 15.18 -17.53 26.81
CA ARG A 335 15.09 -18.30 25.57
C ARG A 335 13.65 -18.69 25.27
N ARG A 336 13.26 -18.60 24.02
CA ARG A 336 11.93 -19.00 23.56
C ARG A 336 12.04 -19.97 22.38
N MET A 337 11.17 -20.96 22.37
CA MET A 337 10.97 -21.81 21.20
C MET A 337 10.10 -21.04 20.21
N LEU A 338 10.65 -20.69 19.05
CA LEU A 338 9.92 -20.06 17.96
C LEU A 338 9.56 -21.12 16.92
N ARG A 339 8.28 -21.21 16.58
CA ARG A 339 7.77 -22.23 15.65
C ARG A 339 8.47 -22.13 14.29
N GLY A 340 9.10 -23.22 13.84
CA GLY A 340 9.82 -23.31 12.57
C GLY A 340 11.20 -22.68 12.56
N ILE A 341 11.65 -22.09 13.69
CA ILE A 341 12.98 -21.47 13.84
C ILE A 341 13.84 -22.25 14.83
N GLY A 342 13.24 -22.73 15.93
CA GLY A 342 13.96 -23.39 17.02
C GLY A 342 14.05 -22.51 18.27
N VAL A 343 14.99 -22.83 19.15
CA VAL A 343 15.25 -22.06 20.39
C VAL A 343 16.08 -20.83 20.06
N VAL A 344 15.56 -19.66 20.39
CA VAL A 344 16.21 -18.37 20.16
C VAL A 344 16.36 -17.63 21.49
N THR A 345 17.52 -17.02 21.72
CA THR A 345 17.74 -16.06 22.79
C THR A 345 17.20 -14.72 22.32
N LEU A 346 16.24 -14.17 23.05
CA LEU A 346 15.65 -12.87 22.75
C LEU A 346 16.27 -11.80 23.63
N HIS A 347 16.36 -10.59 23.09
CA HIS A 347 16.82 -9.43 23.84
C HIS A 347 15.76 -8.33 23.76
N GLU A 348 15.52 -7.66 24.86
CA GLU A 348 14.67 -6.49 24.90
C GLU A 348 15.48 -5.27 24.54
N LEU A 349 15.03 -4.54 23.52
CA LEU A 349 15.63 -3.30 23.08
C LEU A 349 15.10 -2.13 23.90
N GLN A 350 16.01 -1.30 24.37
CA GLN A 350 15.71 -0.07 25.11
C GLN A 350 16.65 1.06 24.68
N ARG A 351 16.23 2.32 24.88
CA ARG A 351 17.16 3.45 24.78
C ARG A 351 18.12 3.40 25.95
N ALA A 352 19.41 3.60 25.68
CA ALA A 352 20.41 3.72 26.74
C ALA A 352 20.17 5.01 27.55
N PRO A 353 20.52 5.05 28.86
CA PRO A 353 20.40 6.26 29.66
C PRO A 353 21.13 7.43 29.01
N GLY A 354 20.43 8.54 28.71
CA GLY A 354 20.96 9.71 28.00
C GLY A 354 20.75 9.74 26.48
N GLY A 355 20.21 8.68 25.86
CA GLY A 355 19.77 8.70 24.46
C GLY A 355 18.51 9.57 24.31
N ARG A 356 18.57 10.62 23.49
CA ARG A 356 17.40 11.46 23.18
C ARG A 356 16.52 10.70 22.18
N GLY A 357 15.27 10.45 22.55
CA GLY A 357 14.21 10.20 21.58
C GLY A 357 14.02 11.45 20.69
N LEU A 358 13.75 11.28 19.41
CA LEU A 358 13.31 12.39 18.58
C LEU A 358 12.00 12.91 19.16
N ALA A 359 11.99 14.16 19.58
CA ALA A 359 10.75 14.86 19.85
C ALA A 359 10.02 15.01 18.51
N LEU A 360 8.86 14.39 18.38
CA LEU A 360 7.93 14.67 17.28
C LEU A 360 7.76 16.20 17.26
N ARG A 361 8.17 16.84 16.17
CA ARG A 361 7.92 18.27 15.98
C ARG A 361 6.40 18.42 15.90
N ASP A 362 5.83 19.10 16.89
CA ASP A 362 4.46 19.58 16.84
C ASP A 362 4.25 20.30 15.50
N GLY A 363 3.44 19.70 14.64
CA GLY A 363 2.99 20.29 13.41
C GLY A 363 1.93 21.35 13.66
N SER A 364 2.32 22.46 14.29
CA SER A 364 1.53 23.68 14.40
C SER A 364 2.23 24.78 13.62
N ALA A 365 1.91 24.90 12.33
CA ALA A 365 1.93 26.15 11.59
C ALA A 365 1.04 25.99 10.34
#